data_b3f2049d1dacbe716b5dbd961f7c71b5
#
_entry.id   b3f2049d1dacbe716b5dbd961f7c71b5
#
_cell.length_a   1.000
_cell.length_b   1.000
_cell.length_c   1.000
_cell.angle_alpha   90.00
_cell.angle_beta   90.00
_cell.angle_gamma   90.00
#
_symmetry.space_group_name_H-M   'P 1'
#
loop_
_entity.id
_entity.type
_entity.pdbx_description
1 polymer ?
#
loop_
_entity_poly.entity_id
_entity_poly.type
_entity_poly.pdbx_seq_one_letter_code
_entity_poly.pdbx_strand_id
1 'polypeptide(L)'
;MKNLFVIVTGTSTGIGKAIAELFIDKGHEVVGIDRLPSSIQNPRYLHIQTTLNRDSISILPELSRPVDIIINNAGTQNEDDMDNNFWSAYSVTEKYLSHNIKSVLMISSASAITGAEFPIYCASKGAMSAYGKQIAQRIGIYGATCNNLCPGGVYTGMNKFITEDPDKLKQVKAETLLGEWATAKQIADWAYFLTVTNTFATGQDFLVDGGEAIKANFII
;
A
#
# COMPACT_ATOMS: atom_id res chain seq x y z
N MET A 1 -11.18 -0.34 21.53
CA MET A 1 -11.51 -0.13 20.08
C MET A 1 -12.15 -1.40 19.54
N LYS A 2 -13.08 -1.28 18.56
CA LYS A 2 -13.70 -2.46 17.95
C LYS A 2 -12.62 -3.26 17.19
N ASN A 3 -12.61 -4.59 17.34
CA ASN A 3 -11.74 -5.47 16.58
C ASN A 3 -12.14 -5.42 15.11
N LEU A 4 -11.26 -4.93 14.23
CA LEU A 4 -11.46 -4.84 12.78
C LEU A 4 -10.89 -6.08 12.10
N PHE A 5 -11.50 -6.47 10.98
CA PHE A 5 -11.03 -7.55 10.12
C PHE A 5 -10.44 -6.93 8.85
N VAL A 6 -9.14 -7.10 8.66
CA VAL A 6 -8.33 -6.33 7.72
C VAL A 6 -7.64 -7.25 6.73
N ILE A 7 -7.74 -6.95 5.45
CA ILE A 7 -6.88 -7.56 4.43
C ILE A 7 -5.70 -6.64 4.17
N VAL A 8 -4.49 -7.21 4.14
CA VAL A 8 -3.27 -6.54 3.68
C VAL A 8 -2.60 -7.44 2.64
N THR A 9 -2.26 -6.91 1.49
CA THR A 9 -1.52 -7.65 0.47
C THR A 9 -0.02 -7.32 0.52
N GLY A 10 0.84 -8.30 0.18
CA GLY A 10 2.30 -8.13 0.21
C GLY A 10 2.88 -8.12 1.63
N THR A 11 2.41 -9.01 2.50
CA THR A 11 2.70 -8.98 3.96
C THR A 11 3.96 -9.71 4.39
N SER A 12 4.66 -10.39 3.50
CA SER A 12 5.84 -11.15 3.87
C SER A 12 7.08 -10.28 4.13
N THR A 13 7.13 -9.08 3.54
CA THR A 13 8.26 -8.16 3.67
C THR A 13 7.83 -6.68 3.63
N GLY A 14 8.76 -5.77 3.93
CA GLY A 14 8.65 -4.33 3.67
C GLY A 14 7.44 -3.64 4.30
N ILE A 15 6.81 -2.76 3.53
CA ILE A 15 5.68 -1.93 3.98
C ILE A 15 4.48 -2.80 4.41
N GLY A 16 4.10 -3.79 3.61
CA GLY A 16 2.95 -4.65 3.90
C GLY A 16 3.11 -5.45 5.19
N LYS A 17 4.33 -5.95 5.47
CA LYS A 17 4.64 -6.60 6.74
C LYS A 17 4.49 -5.64 7.91
N ALA A 18 5.08 -4.45 7.81
CA ALA A 18 4.99 -3.43 8.87
C ALA A 18 3.53 -2.99 9.13
N ILE A 19 2.71 -2.88 8.08
CA ILE A 19 1.28 -2.60 8.22
C ILE A 19 0.59 -3.75 8.96
N ALA A 20 0.77 -5.00 8.54
CA ALA A 20 0.14 -6.16 9.16
C ALA A 20 0.51 -6.25 10.65
N GLU A 21 1.78 -6.13 11.00
CA GLU A 21 2.27 -6.13 12.38
C GLU A 21 1.64 -5.00 13.21
N LEU A 22 1.58 -3.77 12.69
CA LEU A 22 0.95 -2.64 13.38
C LEU A 22 -0.54 -2.88 13.67
N PHE A 23 -1.30 -3.41 12.70
CA PHE A 23 -2.73 -3.71 12.92
C PHE A 23 -2.92 -4.81 13.95
N ILE A 24 -2.09 -5.84 13.94
CA ILE A 24 -2.09 -6.92 14.95
C ILE A 24 -1.80 -6.36 16.35
N ASP A 25 -0.78 -5.51 16.48
CA ASP A 25 -0.41 -4.87 17.75
C ASP A 25 -1.51 -3.95 18.30
N LYS A 26 -2.31 -3.36 17.41
CA LYS A 26 -3.50 -2.57 17.77
C LYS A 26 -4.72 -3.44 18.11
N GLY A 27 -4.60 -4.77 18.07
CA GLY A 27 -5.64 -5.72 18.46
C GLY A 27 -6.62 -6.10 17.35
N HIS A 28 -6.28 -5.85 16.09
CA HIS A 28 -7.10 -6.21 14.93
C HIS A 28 -6.75 -7.60 14.40
N GLU A 29 -7.66 -8.21 13.64
CA GLU A 29 -7.43 -9.45 12.91
C GLU A 29 -7.00 -9.14 11.49
N VAL A 30 -5.91 -9.76 11.03
CA VAL A 30 -5.32 -9.48 9.72
C VAL A 30 -5.26 -10.75 8.87
N VAL A 31 -5.78 -10.65 7.66
CA VAL A 31 -5.54 -11.62 6.58
C VAL A 31 -4.45 -11.05 5.68
N GLY A 32 -3.28 -11.66 5.72
CA GLY A 32 -2.17 -11.33 4.82
C GLY A 32 -2.23 -12.18 3.57
N ILE A 33 -2.07 -11.57 2.40
CA ILE A 33 -2.01 -12.27 1.12
C ILE A 33 -0.67 -11.96 0.46
N ASP A 34 0.14 -12.99 0.23
CA ASP A 34 1.48 -12.85 -0.37
C ASP A 34 1.88 -14.12 -1.13
N ARG A 35 2.73 -13.99 -2.13
CA ARG A 35 3.31 -15.14 -2.85
C ARG A 35 4.39 -15.88 -2.05
N LEU A 36 5.05 -15.17 -1.12
CA LEU A 36 6.08 -15.72 -0.25
C LEU A 36 5.46 -16.24 1.06
N PRO A 37 6.10 -17.19 1.74
CA PRO A 37 5.68 -17.62 3.07
C PRO A 37 5.79 -16.47 4.07
N SER A 38 4.93 -16.48 5.08
CA SER A 38 4.94 -15.48 6.14
C SER A 38 5.98 -15.76 7.21
N SER A 39 6.57 -14.69 7.73
CA SER A 39 7.35 -14.69 8.98
C SER A 39 6.52 -14.22 10.20
N ILE A 40 5.26 -13.81 10.01
CA ILE A 40 4.40 -13.36 11.10
C ILE A 40 3.75 -14.59 11.76
N GLN A 41 4.01 -14.76 13.06
CA GLN A 41 3.42 -15.82 13.88
C GLN A 41 2.59 -15.17 14.99
N ASN A 42 1.28 -15.04 14.74
CA ASN A 42 0.35 -14.42 15.69
C ASN A 42 -1.06 -15.02 15.52
N PRO A 43 -1.81 -15.33 16.58
CA PRO A 43 -3.15 -15.92 16.48
C PRO A 43 -4.19 -15.00 15.81
N ARG A 44 -3.91 -13.70 15.67
CA ARG A 44 -4.74 -12.73 14.94
C ARG A 44 -4.34 -12.56 13.48
N TYR A 45 -3.42 -13.37 12.98
CA TYR A 45 -2.93 -13.32 11.62
C TYR A 45 -3.20 -14.62 10.87
N LEU A 46 -3.89 -14.52 9.75
CA LEU A 46 -4.07 -15.59 8.78
C LEU A 46 -3.25 -15.28 7.53
N HIS A 47 -2.44 -16.21 7.06
CA HIS A 47 -1.69 -16.06 5.82
C HIS A 47 -2.31 -16.88 4.69
N ILE A 48 -2.59 -16.20 3.57
CA ILE A 48 -2.98 -16.84 2.31
C ILE A 48 -1.79 -16.72 1.36
N GLN A 49 -1.09 -17.85 1.13
CA GLN A 49 0.03 -17.86 0.22
C GLN A 49 -0.46 -18.07 -1.21
N THR A 50 -0.44 -17.01 -2.01
CA THR A 50 -0.82 -17.03 -3.42
C THR A 50 -0.20 -15.87 -4.19
N THR A 51 0.00 -16.07 -5.50
CA THR A 51 0.39 -14.98 -6.40
C THR A 51 -0.86 -14.22 -6.83
N LEU A 52 -0.83 -12.91 -6.64
CA LEU A 52 -1.91 -12.01 -7.04
C LEU A 52 -1.67 -11.48 -8.46
N ASN A 53 -2.70 -11.57 -9.30
CA ASN A 53 -2.74 -11.07 -10.66
C ASN A 53 -4.20 -10.82 -11.09
N ARG A 54 -4.44 -10.60 -12.39
CA ARG A 54 -5.77 -10.34 -12.96
C ARG A 54 -6.79 -11.45 -12.67
N ASP A 55 -6.35 -12.71 -12.65
CA ASP A 55 -7.24 -13.87 -12.54
C ASP A 55 -7.48 -14.29 -11.08
N SER A 56 -6.84 -13.62 -10.13
CA SER A 56 -6.88 -13.98 -8.70
C SER A 56 -8.26 -13.90 -8.09
N ILE A 57 -9.17 -13.11 -8.64
CA ILE A 57 -10.55 -12.98 -8.15
C ILE A 57 -11.26 -14.33 -8.07
N SER A 58 -10.95 -15.26 -8.98
CA SER A 58 -11.58 -16.60 -9.05
C SER A 58 -10.99 -17.62 -8.07
N ILE A 59 -9.74 -17.41 -7.62
CA ILE A 59 -8.99 -18.36 -6.77
C ILE A 59 -8.90 -17.91 -5.31
N LEU A 60 -9.17 -16.65 -5.02
CA LEU A 60 -9.17 -16.15 -3.65
C LEU A 60 -10.31 -16.77 -2.83
N PRO A 61 -10.04 -17.30 -1.62
CA PRO A 61 -11.01 -18.02 -0.83
C PRO A 61 -12.10 -17.11 -0.27
N GLU A 62 -13.23 -17.69 0.10
CA GLU A 62 -14.21 -17.01 0.93
C GLU A 62 -13.65 -16.84 2.35
N LEU A 63 -13.94 -15.70 2.98
CA LEU A 63 -13.53 -15.42 4.34
C LEU A 63 -14.69 -15.62 5.32
N SER A 64 -14.37 -15.87 6.59
CA SER A 64 -15.33 -16.21 7.64
C SER A 64 -16.32 -15.08 7.98
N ARG A 65 -15.98 -13.85 7.65
CA ARG A 65 -16.81 -12.66 7.87
C ARG A 65 -16.47 -11.55 6.87
N PRO A 66 -17.38 -10.55 6.70
CA PRO A 66 -17.10 -9.39 5.86
C PRO A 66 -15.87 -8.62 6.32
N VAL A 67 -15.12 -8.10 5.34
CA VAL A 67 -13.90 -7.31 5.56
C VAL A 67 -14.26 -5.88 5.94
N ASP A 68 -13.61 -5.34 6.97
CA ASP A 68 -13.74 -3.94 7.38
C ASP A 68 -12.79 -3.02 6.62
N ILE A 69 -11.55 -3.47 6.34
CA ILE A 69 -10.52 -2.67 5.68
C ILE A 69 -9.75 -3.52 4.66
N ILE A 70 -9.52 -2.95 3.48
CA ILE A 70 -8.64 -3.55 2.45
C ILE A 70 -7.46 -2.62 2.22
N ILE A 71 -6.23 -3.15 2.35
CA ILE A 71 -4.99 -2.43 2.06
C ILE A 71 -4.25 -3.14 0.94
N ASN A 72 -4.30 -2.55 -0.25
CA ASN A 72 -3.64 -3.03 -1.45
C ASN A 72 -2.20 -2.51 -1.48
N ASN A 73 -1.27 -3.34 -1.02
CA ASN A 73 0.15 -3.01 -0.94
C ASN A 73 1.02 -3.90 -1.84
N ALA A 74 0.60 -5.14 -2.15
CA ALA A 74 1.38 -6.01 -3.02
C ALA A 74 1.77 -5.30 -4.31
N GLY A 75 3.01 -5.46 -4.72
CA GLY A 75 3.53 -4.83 -5.92
C GLY A 75 4.99 -5.14 -6.15
N THR A 76 5.42 -4.86 -7.36
CA THR A 76 6.78 -5.02 -7.87
C THR A 76 7.24 -3.76 -8.59
N GLN A 77 8.49 -3.76 -9.01
CA GLN A 77 9.09 -2.75 -9.86
C GLN A 77 9.86 -3.48 -10.96
N ASN A 78 9.11 -4.04 -11.92
CA ASN A 78 9.61 -4.83 -13.04
C ASN A 78 8.66 -4.74 -14.26
N GLU A 79 8.89 -5.55 -15.31
CA GLU A 79 8.08 -5.54 -16.54
C GLU A 79 6.63 -5.97 -16.33
N ASP A 80 6.32 -6.76 -15.27
CA ASP A 80 4.98 -7.27 -14.98
C ASP A 80 4.18 -6.36 -14.02
N ASP A 81 4.58 -5.11 -13.87
CA ASP A 81 4.02 -4.19 -12.87
C ASP A 81 2.52 -3.93 -13.03
N MET A 82 1.97 -3.97 -14.24
CA MET A 82 0.52 -3.84 -14.43
C MET A 82 -0.24 -4.99 -13.77
N ASP A 83 0.24 -6.22 -13.90
CA ASP A 83 -0.39 -7.39 -13.29
C ASP A 83 -0.15 -7.41 -11.78
N ASN A 84 1.07 -7.20 -11.35
CA ASN A 84 1.47 -7.31 -9.96
C ASN A 84 0.99 -6.14 -9.08
N ASN A 85 0.82 -4.94 -9.64
CA ASN A 85 0.42 -3.75 -8.91
C ASN A 85 -1.09 -3.47 -9.09
N PHE A 86 -1.53 -3.18 -10.32
CA PHE A 86 -2.90 -2.76 -10.58
C PHE A 86 -3.89 -3.94 -10.56
N TRP A 87 -3.67 -4.99 -11.37
CA TRP A 87 -4.62 -6.10 -11.46
C TRP A 87 -4.72 -6.90 -10.17
N SER A 88 -3.63 -7.02 -9.40
CA SER A 88 -3.67 -7.63 -8.07
C SER A 88 -4.58 -6.84 -7.12
N ALA A 89 -4.43 -5.51 -7.09
CA ALA A 89 -5.26 -4.63 -6.26
C ALA A 89 -6.74 -4.66 -6.68
N TYR A 90 -6.99 -4.67 -7.99
CA TYR A 90 -8.34 -4.82 -8.56
C TYR A 90 -8.97 -6.13 -8.10
N SER A 91 -8.31 -7.27 -8.30
CA SER A 91 -8.85 -8.59 -7.98
C SER A 91 -9.18 -8.75 -6.50
N VAL A 92 -8.32 -8.30 -5.61
CA VAL A 92 -8.55 -8.36 -4.16
C VAL A 92 -9.71 -7.44 -3.76
N THR A 93 -9.73 -6.23 -4.30
CA THR A 93 -10.79 -5.27 -3.99
C THR A 93 -12.14 -5.77 -4.48
N GLU A 94 -12.27 -6.20 -5.74
CA GLU A 94 -13.55 -6.68 -6.29
C GLU A 94 -14.03 -7.98 -5.62
N LYS A 95 -13.11 -8.84 -5.15
CA LYS A 95 -13.48 -10.06 -4.42
C LYS A 95 -14.08 -9.77 -3.05
N TYR A 96 -13.53 -8.81 -2.30
CA TYR A 96 -13.86 -8.63 -0.89
C TYR A 96 -14.61 -7.34 -0.56
N LEU A 97 -14.83 -6.47 -1.55
CA LEU A 97 -15.58 -5.24 -1.35
C LEU A 97 -17.05 -5.55 -1.06
N SER A 98 -17.59 -5.01 0.03
CA SER A 98 -18.96 -5.18 0.43
C SER A 98 -19.52 -3.90 1.07
N HIS A 99 -20.82 -3.86 1.35
CA HIS A 99 -21.45 -2.75 2.06
C HIS A 99 -20.98 -2.58 3.52
N ASN A 100 -20.24 -3.56 4.07
CA ASN A 100 -19.66 -3.47 5.42
C ASN A 100 -18.28 -2.82 5.44
N ILE A 101 -17.71 -2.54 4.27
CA ILE A 101 -16.39 -1.91 4.18
C ILE A 101 -16.38 -0.56 4.91
N LYS A 102 -15.30 -0.24 5.58
CA LYS A 102 -15.06 1.04 6.25
C LYS A 102 -14.00 1.86 5.54
N SER A 103 -12.97 1.19 5.04
CA SER A 103 -11.91 1.87 4.31
C SER A 103 -11.21 0.95 3.32
N VAL A 104 -10.79 1.53 2.19
CA VAL A 104 -9.86 0.91 1.23
C VAL A 104 -8.65 1.83 1.11
N LEU A 105 -7.45 1.26 1.09
CA LEU A 105 -6.21 1.99 0.87
C LEU A 105 -5.42 1.35 -0.27
N MET A 106 -5.01 2.19 -1.22
CA MET A 106 -4.05 1.82 -2.26
C MET A 106 -2.66 2.31 -1.84
N ILE A 107 -1.68 1.43 -1.74
CA ILE A 107 -0.28 1.84 -1.62
C ILE A 107 0.23 2.09 -3.04
N SER A 108 0.11 3.35 -3.45
CA SER A 108 0.58 3.83 -4.74
C SER A 108 2.09 4.17 -4.67
N SER A 109 2.51 5.28 -5.22
CA SER A 109 3.89 5.79 -5.19
C SER A 109 3.92 7.29 -5.50
N ALA A 110 4.95 7.99 -5.05
CA ALA A 110 5.29 9.32 -5.54
C ALA A 110 5.46 9.33 -7.06
N SER A 111 5.96 8.23 -7.65
CA SER A 111 6.13 8.05 -9.10
C SER A 111 4.81 8.15 -9.88
N ALA A 112 3.66 7.82 -9.28
CA ALA A 112 2.35 8.01 -9.91
C ALA A 112 2.00 9.50 -10.10
N ILE A 113 2.64 10.38 -9.34
CA ILE A 113 2.40 11.83 -9.35
C ILE A 113 3.49 12.54 -10.16
N THR A 114 4.74 12.16 -9.95
CA THR A 114 5.91 12.81 -10.56
C THR A 114 6.24 12.28 -11.95
N GLY A 115 5.86 11.04 -12.26
CA GLY A 115 6.27 10.34 -13.47
C GLY A 115 7.74 9.92 -13.47
N ALA A 116 8.43 10.04 -12.35
CA ALA A 116 9.81 9.59 -12.20
C ALA A 116 9.90 8.06 -12.11
N GLU A 117 11.09 7.52 -12.40
CA GLU A 117 11.43 6.11 -12.42
C GLU A 117 10.95 5.34 -13.65
N PHE A 118 10.59 4.07 -13.50
CA PHE A 118 10.30 3.13 -14.60
C PHE A 118 8.91 3.38 -15.19
N PRO A 119 8.77 3.50 -16.52
CA PRO A 119 7.51 3.90 -17.16
C PRO A 119 6.32 2.99 -16.81
N ILE A 120 6.51 1.66 -16.81
CA ILE A 120 5.45 0.70 -16.52
C ILE A 120 5.06 0.76 -15.04
N TYR A 121 6.04 0.93 -14.16
CA TYR A 121 5.78 1.15 -12.73
C TYR A 121 4.94 2.40 -12.49
N CYS A 122 5.35 3.55 -13.03
CA CYS A 122 4.60 4.80 -12.95
C CYS A 122 3.17 4.64 -13.46
N ALA A 123 3.00 4.01 -14.62
CA ALA A 123 1.69 3.75 -15.21
C ALA A 123 0.82 2.85 -14.30
N SER A 124 1.39 1.78 -13.74
CA SER A 124 0.67 0.84 -12.85
C SER A 124 0.22 1.53 -11.55
N LYS A 125 1.09 2.34 -10.96
CA LYS A 125 0.78 3.10 -9.73
C LYS A 125 -0.21 4.24 -10.00
N GLY A 126 -0.13 4.87 -11.17
CA GLY A 126 -1.15 5.82 -11.64
C GLY A 126 -2.51 5.18 -11.85
N ALA A 127 -2.55 3.97 -12.43
CA ALA A 127 -3.78 3.18 -12.57
C ALA A 127 -4.40 2.84 -11.21
N MET A 128 -3.58 2.43 -10.22
CA MET A 128 -4.04 2.20 -8.84
C MET A 128 -4.66 3.45 -8.23
N SER A 129 -4.02 4.63 -8.41
CA SER A 129 -4.54 5.90 -7.88
C SER A 129 -5.88 6.29 -8.52
N ALA A 130 -6.01 6.12 -9.83
CA ALA A 130 -7.28 6.36 -10.52
C ALA A 130 -8.38 5.40 -10.06
N TYR A 131 -8.05 4.11 -9.90
CA TYR A 131 -8.96 3.10 -9.40
C TYR A 131 -9.40 3.38 -7.95
N GLY A 132 -8.48 3.80 -7.07
CA GLY A 132 -8.81 4.21 -5.70
C GLY A 132 -9.85 5.34 -5.66
N LYS A 133 -9.76 6.32 -6.56
CA LYS A 133 -10.76 7.39 -6.71
C LYS A 133 -12.11 6.86 -7.17
N GLN A 134 -12.12 5.88 -8.06
CA GLN A 134 -13.35 5.21 -8.51
C GLN A 134 -13.98 4.40 -7.36
N ILE A 135 -13.18 3.68 -6.56
CA ILE A 135 -13.67 2.98 -5.36
C ILE A 135 -14.26 3.97 -4.35
N ALA A 136 -13.62 5.13 -4.12
CA ALA A 136 -14.15 6.16 -3.22
C ALA A 136 -15.58 6.60 -3.60
N GLN A 137 -15.85 6.75 -4.90
CA GLN A 137 -17.21 7.07 -5.39
C GLN A 137 -18.21 5.94 -5.11
N ARG A 138 -17.78 4.68 -5.24
CA ARG A 138 -18.66 3.50 -5.03
C ARG A 138 -19.03 3.31 -3.56
N ILE A 139 -18.06 3.50 -2.65
CA ILE A 139 -18.26 3.17 -1.22
C ILE A 139 -18.69 4.37 -0.38
N GLY A 140 -18.62 5.57 -0.91
CA GLY A 140 -19.01 6.79 -0.19
C GLY A 140 -20.44 6.77 0.33
N ILE A 141 -21.36 6.12 -0.39
CA ILE A 141 -22.77 5.92 0.04
C ILE A 141 -22.89 5.11 1.34
N TYR A 142 -21.87 4.34 1.70
CA TYR A 142 -21.82 3.56 2.96
C TYR A 142 -21.09 4.33 4.09
N GLY A 143 -20.68 5.58 3.85
CA GLY A 143 -19.84 6.34 4.78
C GLY A 143 -18.41 5.83 4.88
N ALA A 144 -17.97 5.04 3.91
CA ALA A 144 -16.62 4.47 3.85
C ALA A 144 -15.67 5.37 3.05
N THR A 145 -14.35 5.26 3.32
CA THR A 145 -13.32 6.05 2.64
C THR A 145 -12.43 5.18 1.75
N CYS A 146 -11.97 5.74 0.63
CA CYS A 146 -10.87 5.16 -0.14
C CYS A 146 -9.87 6.24 -0.48
N ASN A 147 -8.58 5.99 -0.17
CA ASN A 147 -7.51 6.92 -0.45
C ASN A 147 -6.30 6.20 -1.04
N ASN A 148 -5.39 6.96 -1.61
CA ASN A 148 -4.11 6.49 -2.11
C ASN A 148 -3.01 7.05 -1.22
N LEU A 149 -2.18 6.18 -0.65
CA LEU A 149 -0.94 6.55 0.03
C LEU A 149 0.18 6.43 -1.00
N CYS A 150 0.90 7.52 -1.23
CA CYS A 150 1.93 7.65 -2.25
C CYS A 150 3.30 7.87 -1.59
N PRO A 151 4.01 6.80 -1.15
CA PRO A 151 5.33 6.94 -0.58
C PRO A 151 6.35 7.38 -1.64
N GLY A 152 7.36 8.13 -1.21
CA GLY A 152 8.65 8.28 -1.89
C GLY A 152 9.58 7.11 -1.58
N GLY A 153 10.87 7.38 -1.44
CA GLY A 153 11.86 6.37 -1.07
C GLY A 153 11.61 5.77 0.31
N VAL A 154 11.62 4.43 0.40
CA VAL A 154 11.39 3.68 1.66
C VAL A 154 12.45 2.60 1.82
N TYR A 155 13.00 2.46 3.02
CA TYR A 155 13.94 1.39 3.37
C TYR A 155 13.22 0.03 3.36
N THR A 156 13.29 -0.68 2.23
CA THR A 156 12.73 -2.02 2.04
C THR A 156 13.66 -2.91 1.25
N GLY A 157 13.37 -4.22 1.24
CA GLY A 157 14.11 -5.16 0.41
C GLY A 157 14.07 -4.88 -1.10
N MET A 158 13.04 -4.19 -1.59
CA MET A 158 12.91 -3.77 -2.98
C MET A 158 14.03 -2.78 -3.38
N ASN A 159 14.45 -1.93 -2.46
CA ASN A 159 15.41 -0.86 -2.69
C ASN A 159 16.85 -1.20 -2.24
N LYS A 160 17.17 -2.49 -2.04
CA LYS A 160 18.51 -2.92 -1.58
C LYS A 160 19.63 -2.46 -2.51
N PHE A 161 19.40 -2.45 -3.82
CA PHE A 161 20.38 -2.01 -4.82
C PHE A 161 20.79 -0.52 -4.70
N ILE A 162 20.00 0.25 -3.93
CA ILE A 162 20.30 1.63 -3.53
C ILE A 162 20.86 1.65 -2.09
N THR A 163 20.15 1.01 -1.16
CA THR A 163 20.43 1.14 0.27
C THR A 163 21.71 0.44 0.72
N GLU A 164 22.20 -0.54 -0.06
CA GLU A 164 23.47 -1.24 0.17
C GLU A 164 24.68 -0.54 -0.52
N ASP A 165 24.44 0.52 -1.32
CA ASP A 165 25.45 1.34 -1.96
C ASP A 165 25.50 2.72 -1.27
N PRO A 166 26.58 3.04 -0.50
CA PRO A 166 26.65 4.31 0.26
C PRO A 166 26.58 5.57 -0.61
N ASP A 167 27.12 5.53 -1.82
CA ASP A 167 27.15 6.70 -2.71
C ASP A 167 25.75 6.93 -3.33
N LYS A 168 25.07 5.88 -3.76
CA LYS A 168 23.68 5.99 -4.23
C LYS A 168 22.76 6.43 -3.10
N LEU A 169 22.90 5.82 -1.92
CA LEU A 169 22.09 6.20 -0.75
C LEU A 169 22.27 7.67 -0.39
N LYS A 170 23.49 8.19 -0.44
CA LYS A 170 23.75 9.62 -0.20
C LYS A 170 23.06 10.50 -1.27
N GLN A 171 23.08 10.08 -2.52
CA GLN A 171 22.45 10.83 -3.62
C GLN A 171 20.93 10.90 -3.44
N VAL A 172 20.26 9.76 -3.25
CA VAL A 172 18.79 9.74 -3.11
C VAL A 172 18.30 10.44 -1.83
N LYS A 173 19.05 10.36 -0.75
CA LYS A 173 18.78 11.18 0.45
C LYS A 173 18.85 12.67 0.15
N ALA A 174 19.80 13.08 -0.67
CA ALA A 174 19.93 14.47 -1.08
C ALA A 174 18.79 14.94 -1.98
N GLU A 175 17.97 14.06 -2.54
CA GLU A 175 16.77 14.39 -3.33
C GLU A 175 15.56 14.74 -2.45
N THR A 176 15.57 14.38 -1.16
CA THR A 176 14.48 14.72 -0.23
C THR A 176 14.78 16.00 0.55
N LEU A 177 13.75 16.75 0.94
CA LEU A 177 13.92 17.93 1.80
C LEU A 177 14.36 17.53 3.22
N LEU A 178 13.89 16.38 3.71
CA LEU A 178 14.24 15.87 5.04
C LEU A 178 15.62 15.22 5.07
N GLY A 179 16.28 15.01 3.91
CA GLY A 179 17.59 14.38 3.82
C GLY A 179 17.58 12.89 4.22
N GLU A 180 16.42 12.23 4.18
CA GLU A 180 16.25 10.85 4.63
C GLU A 180 15.08 10.16 3.93
N TRP A 181 15.19 8.85 3.75
CA TRP A 181 14.10 8.00 3.30
C TRP A 181 13.21 7.54 4.46
N ALA A 182 11.97 7.21 4.17
CA ALA A 182 11.05 6.70 5.17
C ALA A 182 11.39 5.25 5.58
N THR A 183 11.12 4.91 6.82
CA THR A 183 11.04 3.52 7.26
C THR A 183 9.69 2.91 6.90
N ALA A 184 9.62 1.58 6.74
CA ALA A 184 8.36 0.87 6.53
C ALA A 184 7.34 1.14 7.65
N LYS A 185 7.82 1.33 8.88
CA LYS A 185 6.97 1.69 10.04
C LYS A 185 6.30 3.05 9.87
N GLN A 186 7.00 4.07 9.41
CA GLN A 186 6.41 5.39 9.18
C GLN A 186 5.28 5.32 8.13
N ILE A 187 5.46 4.52 7.08
CA ILE A 187 4.40 4.29 6.08
C ILE A 187 3.23 3.50 6.68
N ALA A 188 3.50 2.52 7.55
CA ALA A 188 2.45 1.78 8.26
C ALA A 188 1.63 2.69 9.20
N ASP A 189 2.26 3.65 9.88
CA ASP A 189 1.58 4.62 10.73
C ASP A 189 0.61 5.50 9.90
N TRP A 190 1.02 5.94 8.69
CA TRP A 190 0.15 6.63 7.75
C TRP A 190 -0.99 5.75 7.24
N ALA A 191 -0.72 4.49 6.92
CA ALA A 191 -1.75 3.54 6.50
C ALA A 191 -2.81 3.35 7.59
N TYR A 192 -2.39 3.22 8.85
CA TYR A 192 -3.29 3.13 9.99
C TYR A 192 -4.12 4.40 10.17
N PHE A 193 -3.49 5.57 10.09
CA PHE A 193 -4.19 6.85 10.17
C PHE A 193 -5.28 6.97 9.10
N LEU A 194 -4.95 6.69 7.84
CA LEU A 194 -5.85 6.85 6.71
C LEU A 194 -7.03 5.86 6.73
N THR A 195 -6.86 4.69 7.34
CA THR A 195 -7.89 3.64 7.31
C THR A 195 -8.69 3.49 8.60
N VAL A 196 -8.15 3.94 9.75
CA VAL A 196 -8.77 3.77 11.07
C VAL A 196 -9.14 5.11 11.70
N THR A 197 -8.27 6.11 11.63
CA THR A 197 -8.45 7.40 12.30
C THR A 197 -9.18 8.41 11.40
N ASN A 198 -8.85 8.42 10.13
CA ASN A 198 -9.50 9.28 9.14
C ASN A 198 -10.94 8.84 8.90
N THR A 199 -11.88 9.80 8.96
CA THR A 199 -13.31 9.56 8.75
C THR A 199 -13.92 10.50 7.69
N PHE A 200 -13.10 11.38 7.08
CA PHE A 200 -13.63 12.42 6.20
C PHE A 200 -12.89 12.55 4.86
N ALA A 201 -11.55 12.44 4.86
CA ALA A 201 -10.80 12.48 3.60
C ALA A 201 -11.03 11.19 2.79
N THR A 202 -11.48 11.35 1.55
CA THR A 202 -11.70 10.24 0.61
C THR A 202 -11.38 10.67 -0.82
N GLY A 203 -10.92 9.76 -1.66
CA GLY A 203 -10.55 10.01 -3.05
C GLY A 203 -9.25 10.82 -3.21
N GLN A 204 -8.42 10.91 -2.17
CA GLN A 204 -7.22 11.74 -2.18
C GLN A 204 -5.94 10.92 -2.40
N ASP A 205 -4.95 11.57 -3.02
CA ASP A 205 -3.58 11.08 -3.10
C ASP A 205 -2.76 11.75 -1.97
N PHE A 206 -2.32 10.94 -1.00
CA PHE A 206 -1.50 11.41 0.13
C PHE A 206 -0.02 11.13 -0.16
N LEU A 207 0.70 12.16 -0.55
CA LEU A 207 2.13 12.09 -0.82
C LEU A 207 2.91 12.11 0.51
N VAL A 208 3.72 11.06 0.73
CA VAL A 208 4.54 10.87 1.93
C VAL A 208 5.97 10.50 1.49
N ASP A 209 6.74 11.51 1.10
CA ASP A 209 7.98 11.37 0.36
C ASP A 209 9.17 12.18 0.94
N GLY A 210 9.02 12.74 2.13
CA GLY A 210 10.06 13.60 2.72
C GLY A 210 10.30 14.90 1.96
N GLY A 211 9.36 15.28 1.09
CA GLY A 211 9.45 16.49 0.27
C GLY A 211 10.23 16.31 -1.04
N GLU A 212 10.42 15.06 -1.47
CA GLU A 212 11.13 14.73 -2.73
C GLU A 212 10.47 15.39 -3.95
N ALA A 213 9.17 15.22 -4.12
CA ALA A 213 8.44 15.71 -5.29
C ALA A 213 8.37 17.24 -5.42
N ILE A 214 8.60 17.96 -4.34
CA ILE A 214 8.53 19.44 -4.33
C ILE A 214 9.90 20.10 -4.16
N LYS A 215 10.97 19.30 -4.08
CA LYS A 215 12.32 19.85 -3.92
C LYS A 215 12.73 20.62 -5.16
N ALA A 216 13.02 21.89 -4.98
CA ALA A 216 13.54 22.77 -6.02
C ALA A 216 14.87 23.38 -5.54
N ASN A 217 15.84 23.47 -6.44
CA ASN A 217 17.09 24.17 -6.19
C ASN A 217 16.94 25.61 -6.70
N PHE A 218 16.47 26.50 -5.81
CA PHE A 218 16.49 27.94 -6.12
C PHE A 218 17.90 28.49 -5.87
N ILE A 219 18.44 29.15 -6.90
CA ILE A 219 19.63 29.99 -6.76
C ILE A 219 19.10 31.39 -6.45
N ILE A 220 19.34 31.86 -5.23
CA ILE A 220 19.00 33.20 -4.78
C ILE A 220 20.22 34.10 -4.94
#